data_229ccda1a8b0d9e6d5cf2eaebd28892f
#
_entry.id   229ccda1a8b0d9e6d5cf2eaebd28892f
#
_cell.length_a   1.000
_cell.length_b   1.000
_cell.length_c   1.000
_cell.angle_alpha   90.00
_cell.angle_beta   90.00
_cell.angle_gamma   90.00
#
_symmetry.space_group_name_H-M   'P 1'
#
loop_
_entity.id
_entity.type
_entity.pdbx_description
1 polymer ?
#
loop_
_entity_poly.entity_id
_entity_poly.type
_entity_poly.pdbx_seq_one_letter_code
_entity_poly.pdbx_strand_id
1 'polypeptide(L)'
;MAFVQFLDFLLVPDQTVILLLACLLTSTLNILLAYLLYNILFHPLSHIPGPLLARLSPIYLYYITYVGHEARILHRLHKVHGSVIRIAPNEVSVSDGRALKVVYTDAGGMRKANCYRNFDIDGFPSIFSELDKEKRAVRARSVTGLFSTSAIRKDGEGVIREVAEKWVASTKEKRDASLRKGRGEKGRESVDLLRGARAFALDAVTGYLFGTVYGALQEDIEKKDKLSAGLFVDSFVAVGRFFYLPKWAFTLLESLSANFAENKVRVEKSMENVDEFVTRIVEQVDVDDLEENTYQARMLRAKISKKETKAQCKDLMFAGTDSTGMNLATICWYLSKNPEKYVALF
;
A
#
# COMPACT_ATOMS: atom_id res chain seq x y z
N MET A 1 8.61 -15.58 -59.10
CA MET A 1 9.94 -16.11 -58.71
C MET A 1 10.55 -15.40 -57.50
N ALA A 2 10.70 -14.10 -57.46
CA ALA A 2 11.33 -13.38 -56.29
C ALA A 2 10.61 -13.57 -54.96
N PHE A 3 9.27 -13.65 -54.95
CA PHE A 3 8.50 -13.83 -53.71
C PHE A 3 8.60 -15.25 -53.14
N VAL A 4 8.74 -16.25 -54.00
CA VAL A 4 8.96 -17.66 -53.55
C VAL A 4 10.37 -17.83 -53.01
N GLN A 5 11.38 -17.21 -53.65
CA GLN A 5 12.76 -17.19 -53.11
C GLN A 5 12.88 -16.44 -51.79
N PHE A 6 12.09 -15.39 -51.56
CA PHE A 6 12.04 -14.67 -50.28
C PHE A 6 11.35 -15.51 -49.16
N LEU A 7 10.31 -16.26 -49.52
CA LEU A 7 9.66 -17.20 -48.58
C LEU A 7 10.57 -18.40 -48.27
N ASP A 8 11.31 -18.94 -49.24
CA ASP A 8 12.29 -20.01 -49.02
C ASP A 8 13.46 -19.53 -48.13
N PHE A 9 13.90 -18.27 -48.26
CA PHE A 9 14.91 -17.67 -47.38
C PHE A 9 14.40 -17.50 -45.91
N LEU A 10 13.09 -17.25 -45.73
CA LEU A 10 12.47 -17.15 -44.40
C LEU A 10 12.14 -18.51 -43.78
N LEU A 11 11.94 -19.56 -44.59
CA LEU A 11 11.45 -20.85 -44.15
C LEU A 11 12.56 -21.91 -43.92
N VAL A 12 13.76 -21.68 -44.48
CA VAL A 12 14.94 -22.54 -44.27
C VAL A 12 16.07 -21.69 -43.70
N PRO A 13 16.17 -21.56 -42.35
CA PRO A 13 17.24 -20.81 -41.74
C PRO A 13 18.59 -21.42 -42.15
N ASP A 14 19.51 -20.56 -42.63
CA ASP A 14 20.90 -20.93 -42.95
C ASP A 14 21.50 -21.72 -41.77
N GLN A 15 22.28 -22.76 -42.06
CA GLN A 15 22.92 -23.60 -41.07
C GLN A 15 23.74 -22.77 -40.04
N THR A 16 24.30 -21.65 -40.50
CA THR A 16 24.98 -20.66 -39.64
C THR A 16 24.06 -20.04 -38.61
N VAL A 17 22.83 -19.67 -39.01
CA VAL A 17 21.82 -19.11 -38.09
C VAL A 17 21.36 -20.15 -37.07
N ILE A 18 21.16 -21.39 -37.49
CA ILE A 18 20.82 -22.50 -36.57
C ILE A 18 21.91 -22.74 -35.54
N LEU A 19 23.18 -22.75 -35.98
CA LEU A 19 24.34 -22.90 -35.09
C LEU A 19 24.46 -21.75 -34.11
N LEU A 20 24.28 -20.50 -34.56
CA LEU A 20 24.30 -19.33 -33.70
C LEU A 20 23.20 -19.39 -32.66
N LEU A 21 21.98 -19.77 -33.05
CA LEU A 21 20.85 -19.93 -32.11
C LEU A 21 21.10 -21.06 -31.11
N ALA A 22 21.68 -22.19 -31.56
CA ALA A 22 22.04 -23.31 -30.68
C ALA A 22 23.14 -22.91 -29.69
N CYS A 23 24.16 -22.16 -30.14
CA CYS A 23 25.22 -21.63 -29.26
C CYS A 23 24.66 -20.62 -28.25
N LEU A 24 23.76 -19.74 -28.68
CA LEU A 24 23.09 -18.78 -27.80
C LEU A 24 22.24 -19.50 -26.75
N LEU A 25 21.44 -20.48 -27.17
CA LEU A 25 20.59 -21.27 -26.27
C LEU A 25 21.42 -22.03 -25.24
N THR A 26 22.48 -22.74 -25.68
CA THR A 26 23.39 -23.49 -24.80
C THR A 26 24.12 -22.57 -23.83
N SER A 27 24.60 -21.41 -24.27
CA SER A 27 25.23 -20.42 -23.42
C SER A 27 24.26 -19.89 -22.36
N THR A 28 23.05 -19.55 -22.77
CA THR A 28 21.98 -19.08 -21.88
C THR A 28 21.64 -20.14 -20.83
N LEU A 29 21.51 -21.40 -21.25
CA LEU A 29 21.24 -22.52 -20.34
C LEU A 29 22.38 -22.74 -19.32
N ASN A 30 23.65 -22.66 -19.77
CA ASN A 30 24.80 -22.77 -18.88
C ASN A 30 24.89 -21.62 -17.88
N ILE A 31 24.61 -20.37 -18.31
CA ILE A 31 24.55 -19.21 -17.41
C ILE A 31 23.44 -19.39 -16.37
N LEU A 32 22.25 -19.83 -16.80
CA LEU A 32 21.14 -20.11 -15.89
C LEU A 32 21.51 -21.20 -14.87
N LEU A 33 22.07 -22.30 -15.32
CA LEU A 33 22.52 -23.40 -14.45
C LEU A 33 23.57 -22.91 -13.43
N ALA A 34 24.57 -22.16 -13.90
CA ALA A 34 25.58 -21.58 -13.03
C ALA A 34 24.97 -20.64 -11.98
N TYR A 35 24.01 -19.79 -12.38
CA TYR A 35 23.26 -18.92 -11.47
C TYR A 35 22.48 -19.72 -10.42
N LEU A 36 21.77 -20.79 -10.81
CA LEU A 36 21.03 -21.64 -9.89
C LEU A 36 21.96 -22.35 -8.89
N LEU A 37 23.07 -22.92 -9.38
CA LEU A 37 24.07 -23.57 -8.54
C LEU A 37 24.73 -22.58 -7.57
N TYR A 38 25.07 -21.38 -8.05
CA TYR A 38 25.57 -20.30 -7.19
C TYR A 38 24.61 -19.99 -6.04
N ASN A 39 23.32 -19.80 -6.34
CA ASN A 39 22.31 -19.46 -5.33
C ASN A 39 22.14 -20.55 -4.26
N ILE A 40 22.33 -21.83 -4.63
CA ILE A 40 22.19 -22.95 -3.70
C ILE A 40 23.46 -23.13 -2.87
N LEU A 41 24.63 -23.09 -3.50
CA LEU A 41 25.90 -23.58 -2.90
C LEU A 41 26.82 -22.44 -2.42
N PHE A 42 26.93 -21.37 -3.19
CA PHE A 42 27.97 -20.35 -2.99
C PHE A 42 27.43 -18.99 -2.54
N HIS A 43 26.13 -18.79 -2.57
CA HIS A 43 25.53 -17.50 -2.16
C HIS A 43 25.77 -17.28 -0.66
N PRO A 44 26.05 -16.02 -0.21
CA PRO A 44 26.23 -15.71 1.22
C PRO A 44 25.08 -16.17 2.12
N LEU A 45 23.85 -16.25 1.58
CA LEU A 45 22.66 -16.74 2.29
C LEU A 45 22.39 -18.24 2.07
N SER A 46 23.31 -19.02 1.49
CA SER A 46 23.11 -20.44 1.20
C SER A 46 22.87 -21.29 2.45
N HIS A 47 23.47 -20.89 3.58
CA HIS A 47 23.34 -21.54 4.89
C HIS A 47 22.00 -21.27 5.58
N ILE A 48 21.24 -20.25 5.14
CA ILE A 48 19.94 -19.91 5.74
C ILE A 48 18.87 -20.86 5.20
N PRO A 49 18.10 -21.53 6.07
CA PRO A 49 17.07 -22.48 5.66
C PRO A 49 15.91 -21.77 4.94
N GLY A 50 15.20 -22.50 4.10
CA GLY A 50 14.01 -21.99 3.37
C GLY A 50 13.66 -22.88 2.20
N PRO A 51 12.52 -22.65 1.54
CA PRO A 51 12.09 -23.42 0.38
C PRO A 51 13.10 -23.36 -0.76
N LEU A 52 13.31 -24.48 -1.45
CA LEU A 52 14.26 -24.54 -2.57
C LEU A 52 13.91 -23.52 -3.67
N LEU A 53 12.60 -23.39 -4.00
CA LEU A 53 12.15 -22.42 -5.00
C LEU A 53 12.48 -20.96 -4.61
N ALA A 54 12.41 -20.63 -3.33
CA ALA A 54 12.79 -19.32 -2.82
C ALA A 54 14.30 -19.05 -2.98
N ARG A 55 15.14 -20.09 -2.82
CA ARG A 55 16.59 -19.96 -3.02
C ARG A 55 16.95 -19.71 -4.49
N LEU A 56 16.17 -20.27 -5.41
CA LEU A 56 16.43 -20.24 -6.84
C LEU A 56 15.92 -18.95 -7.51
N SER A 57 14.75 -18.45 -7.09
CA SER A 57 14.09 -17.35 -7.80
C SER A 57 13.24 -16.49 -6.88
N PRO A 58 13.19 -15.16 -7.09
CA PRO A 58 12.26 -14.28 -6.39
C PRO A 58 10.79 -14.50 -6.79
N ILE A 59 10.52 -15.23 -7.88
CA ILE A 59 9.16 -15.54 -8.37
C ILE A 59 8.34 -16.26 -7.29
N TYR A 60 8.99 -17.06 -6.43
CA TYR A 60 8.32 -17.69 -5.30
C TYR A 60 7.66 -16.65 -4.37
N LEU A 61 8.42 -15.62 -3.97
CA LEU A 61 7.92 -14.53 -3.12
C LEU A 61 6.85 -13.73 -3.85
N TYR A 62 7.06 -13.39 -5.11
CA TYR A 62 6.08 -12.66 -5.92
C TYR A 62 4.75 -13.40 -6.01
N TYR A 63 4.79 -14.71 -6.23
CA TYR A 63 3.60 -15.55 -6.31
C TYR A 63 2.82 -15.59 -4.99
N ILE A 64 3.47 -15.87 -3.85
CA ILE A 64 2.78 -15.96 -2.55
C ILE A 64 2.19 -14.62 -2.11
N THR A 65 2.81 -13.50 -2.48
CA THR A 65 2.32 -12.15 -2.22
C THR A 65 1.12 -11.84 -3.14
N TYR A 66 1.23 -12.13 -4.43
CA TYR A 66 0.16 -11.92 -5.40
C TYR A 66 -1.14 -12.64 -5.00
N VAL A 67 -1.05 -13.90 -4.56
CA VAL A 67 -2.23 -14.67 -4.12
C VAL A 67 -2.71 -14.31 -2.71
N GLY A 68 -2.02 -13.40 -2.00
CA GLY A 68 -2.38 -12.95 -0.65
C GLY A 68 -2.13 -13.99 0.45
N HIS A 69 -1.29 -14.98 0.21
CA HIS A 69 -0.99 -16.05 1.16
C HIS A 69 0.33 -15.86 1.92
N GLU A 70 1.05 -14.77 1.67
CA GLU A 70 2.39 -14.50 2.20
C GLU A 70 2.45 -14.70 3.72
N ALA A 71 1.65 -13.98 4.50
CA ALA A 71 1.70 -14.03 5.95
C ALA A 71 1.50 -15.47 6.50
N ARG A 72 0.54 -16.21 5.93
CA ARG A 72 0.25 -17.60 6.34
C ARG A 72 1.38 -18.55 5.99
N ILE A 73 1.98 -18.38 4.83
CA ILE A 73 3.08 -19.22 4.36
C ILE A 73 4.33 -18.92 5.18
N LEU A 74 4.70 -17.65 5.37
CA LEU A 74 5.86 -17.27 6.19
C LEU A 74 5.72 -17.75 7.63
N HIS A 75 4.54 -17.63 8.22
CA HIS A 75 4.29 -18.17 9.57
C HIS A 75 4.55 -19.68 9.65
N ARG A 76 4.10 -20.47 8.66
CA ARG A 76 4.36 -21.91 8.60
C ARG A 76 5.85 -22.21 8.41
N LEU A 77 6.52 -21.46 7.54
CA LEU A 77 7.96 -21.63 7.29
C LEU A 77 8.77 -21.34 8.54
N HIS A 78 8.45 -20.30 9.30
CA HIS A 78 9.10 -20.00 10.57
C HIS A 78 8.89 -21.11 11.62
N LYS A 79 7.71 -21.75 11.64
CA LYS A 79 7.48 -22.91 12.53
C LYS A 79 8.36 -24.11 12.18
N VAL A 80 8.67 -24.30 10.90
CA VAL A 80 9.46 -25.44 10.42
C VAL A 80 10.96 -25.17 10.46
N HIS A 81 11.38 -23.97 10.07
CA HIS A 81 12.79 -23.64 9.82
C HIS A 81 13.42 -22.73 10.87
N GLY A 82 12.63 -22.20 11.82
CA GLY A 82 13.12 -21.31 12.88
C GLY A 82 12.95 -19.82 12.57
N SER A 83 13.63 -18.99 13.37
CA SER A 83 13.38 -17.53 13.39
C SER A 83 13.94 -16.76 12.19
N VAL A 84 14.84 -17.36 11.40
CA VAL A 84 15.43 -16.74 10.20
C VAL A 84 15.27 -17.70 9.04
N ILE A 85 14.59 -17.26 7.98
CA ILE A 85 14.32 -18.07 6.80
C ILE A 85 14.60 -17.28 5.52
N ARG A 86 15.15 -17.97 4.51
CA ARG A 86 15.38 -17.40 3.18
C ARG A 86 14.12 -17.51 2.33
N ILE A 87 13.57 -16.36 1.89
CA ILE A 87 12.30 -16.26 1.19
C ILE A 87 12.42 -15.82 -0.27
N ALA A 88 13.59 -15.33 -0.66
CA ALA A 88 14.01 -15.08 -2.05
C ALA A 88 15.53 -15.19 -2.14
N PRO A 89 16.17 -15.19 -3.33
CA PRO A 89 17.61 -15.30 -3.45
C PRO A 89 18.40 -14.31 -2.58
N ASN A 90 17.93 -13.08 -2.45
CA ASN A 90 18.56 -12.01 -1.68
C ASN A 90 17.73 -11.54 -0.47
N GLU A 91 16.71 -12.28 -0.07
CA GLU A 91 15.80 -11.84 0.99
C GLU A 91 15.62 -12.89 2.08
N VAL A 92 15.58 -12.41 3.31
CA VAL A 92 15.31 -13.22 4.50
C VAL A 92 14.14 -12.63 5.27
N SER A 93 13.35 -13.51 5.86
CA SER A 93 12.33 -13.15 6.85
C SER A 93 12.84 -13.48 8.24
N VAL A 94 12.68 -12.55 9.17
CA VAL A 94 13.12 -12.69 10.56
C VAL A 94 11.92 -12.51 11.50
N SER A 95 11.62 -13.53 12.30
CA SER A 95 10.54 -13.50 13.30
C SER A 95 11.03 -13.27 14.73
N ASP A 96 12.32 -12.98 14.91
CA ASP A 96 12.90 -12.70 16.23
C ASP A 96 12.79 -11.19 16.54
N GLY A 97 12.13 -10.84 17.63
CA GLY A 97 11.96 -9.44 18.06
C GLY A 97 13.27 -8.71 18.35
N ARG A 98 14.37 -9.42 18.65
CA ARG A 98 15.70 -8.83 18.83
C ARG A 98 16.23 -8.15 17.57
N ALA A 99 15.78 -8.57 16.39
CA ALA A 99 16.14 -7.95 15.12
C ALA A 99 15.59 -6.53 14.97
N LEU A 100 14.50 -6.17 15.67
CA LEU A 100 13.88 -4.86 15.58
C LEU A 100 14.88 -3.73 15.87
N LYS A 101 15.70 -3.89 16.90
CA LYS A 101 16.73 -2.90 17.24
C LYS A 101 17.73 -2.71 16.10
N VAL A 102 18.26 -3.81 15.56
CA VAL A 102 19.26 -3.78 14.48
C VAL A 102 18.67 -3.19 13.19
N VAL A 103 17.44 -3.59 12.85
CA VAL A 103 16.81 -3.19 11.58
C VAL A 103 16.32 -1.74 11.61
N TYR A 104 15.77 -1.26 12.74
CA TYR A 104 15.06 0.01 12.77
C TYR A 104 15.77 1.11 13.57
N THR A 105 16.68 0.77 14.49
CA THR A 105 17.23 1.73 15.46
C THR A 105 18.74 1.90 15.33
N ASP A 106 19.51 0.83 15.32
CA ASP A 106 20.97 0.89 15.34
C ASP A 106 21.50 1.62 14.09
N ALA A 107 22.41 2.56 14.29
CA ALA A 107 22.97 3.43 13.24
C ALA A 107 21.89 4.14 12.35
N GLY A 108 20.71 4.44 12.94
CA GLY A 108 19.58 5.04 12.21
C GLY A 108 18.77 4.04 11.38
N GLY A 109 18.88 2.74 11.70
CA GLY A 109 18.19 1.65 11.02
C GLY A 109 18.79 1.26 9.67
N MET A 110 18.31 0.20 9.08
CA MET A 110 18.72 -0.25 7.74
C MET A 110 18.03 0.58 6.64
N ARG A 111 18.64 0.64 5.46
CA ARG A 111 18.00 1.22 4.27
C ARG A 111 16.82 0.36 3.84
N LYS A 112 15.72 0.98 3.43
CA LYS A 112 14.57 0.28 2.84
C LYS A 112 14.94 -0.37 1.51
N ALA A 113 14.28 -1.49 1.20
CA ALA A 113 14.42 -2.17 -0.08
C ALA A 113 13.87 -1.33 -1.24
N ASN A 114 14.39 -1.59 -2.45
CA ASN A 114 14.00 -0.81 -3.64
C ASN A 114 12.52 -0.94 -4.02
N CYS A 115 11.85 -2.03 -3.62
CA CYS A 115 10.42 -2.24 -3.86
C CYS A 115 9.51 -1.18 -3.21
N TYR A 116 9.98 -0.47 -2.16
CA TYR A 116 9.23 0.65 -1.58
C TYR A 116 8.95 1.78 -2.57
N ARG A 117 9.78 1.94 -3.62
CA ARG A 117 9.52 2.90 -4.69
C ARG A 117 8.28 2.61 -5.53
N ASN A 118 7.70 1.43 -5.42
CA ASN A 118 6.40 1.13 -6.03
C ASN A 118 5.25 1.95 -5.41
N PHE A 119 5.49 2.55 -4.25
CA PHE A 119 4.56 3.47 -3.57
C PHE A 119 4.90 4.95 -3.75
N ASP A 120 5.79 5.31 -4.68
CA ASP A 120 5.99 6.71 -5.04
C ASP A 120 4.71 7.28 -5.66
N ILE A 121 4.30 8.46 -5.23
CA ILE A 121 3.07 9.14 -5.66
C ILE A 121 3.45 10.32 -6.55
N ASP A 122 2.86 10.42 -7.75
CA ASP A 122 3.11 11.47 -8.72
C ASP A 122 4.61 11.65 -9.03
N GLY A 123 5.38 10.57 -8.96
CA GLY A 123 6.84 10.57 -9.17
C GLY A 123 7.66 11.05 -7.97
N PHE A 124 7.03 11.37 -6.83
CA PHE A 124 7.71 11.78 -5.61
C PHE A 124 7.71 10.65 -4.58
N PRO A 125 8.88 10.36 -3.97
CA PRO A 125 8.94 9.47 -2.82
C PRO A 125 8.30 10.14 -1.60
N SER A 126 7.44 9.39 -0.91
CA SER A 126 6.84 9.80 0.36
C SER A 126 7.76 9.50 1.54
N ILE A 127 7.39 9.92 2.76
CA ILE A 127 8.07 9.50 3.99
C ILE A 127 8.11 7.97 4.09
N PHE A 128 7.09 7.29 3.56
CA PHE A 128 7.01 5.83 3.53
C PHE A 128 7.92 5.22 2.47
N SER A 129 7.94 5.72 1.24
CA SER A 129 8.65 5.11 0.11
C SER A 129 10.11 5.59 -0.06
N GLU A 130 10.52 6.68 0.58
CA GLU A 130 11.88 7.22 0.47
C GLU A 130 12.93 6.24 1.02
N LEU A 131 13.93 5.95 0.19
CA LEU A 131 15.02 5.04 0.51
C LEU A 131 16.21 5.74 1.15
N ASP A 132 16.39 7.03 0.84
CA ASP A 132 17.46 7.86 1.39
C ASP A 132 17.06 8.34 2.78
N LYS A 133 17.87 7.97 3.79
CA LYS A 133 17.59 8.30 5.19
C LYS A 133 17.61 9.81 5.47
N GLU A 134 18.51 10.55 4.83
CA GLU A 134 18.67 11.97 5.06
C GLU A 134 17.50 12.75 4.46
N LYS A 135 17.15 12.45 3.21
CA LYS A 135 15.97 13.04 2.56
C LYS A 135 14.68 12.72 3.30
N ARG A 136 14.53 11.45 3.72
CA ARG A 136 13.40 11.05 4.57
C ARG A 136 13.36 11.82 5.88
N ALA A 137 14.52 12.00 6.52
CA ALA A 137 14.61 12.67 7.81
C ALA A 137 14.19 14.15 7.76
N VAL A 138 14.44 14.86 6.67
CA VAL A 138 13.98 16.25 6.48
C VAL A 138 12.44 16.29 6.53
N ARG A 139 11.78 15.45 5.71
CA ARG A 139 10.32 15.38 5.67
C ARG A 139 9.74 14.93 7.01
N ALA A 140 10.25 13.84 7.57
CA ALA A 140 9.74 13.29 8.82
C ALA A 140 9.86 14.29 9.98
N ARG A 141 11.02 14.94 10.16
CA ARG A 141 11.23 15.90 11.25
C ARG A 141 10.28 17.09 11.18
N SER A 142 9.92 17.57 9.99
CA SER A 142 9.00 18.70 9.86
C SER A 142 7.61 18.39 10.43
N VAL A 143 7.14 17.15 10.37
CA VAL A 143 5.78 16.77 10.73
C VAL A 143 5.64 15.84 11.94
N THR A 144 6.74 15.24 12.43
CA THR A 144 6.68 14.26 13.55
C THR A 144 5.96 14.80 14.79
N GLY A 145 6.06 16.10 15.06
CA GLY A 145 5.39 16.73 16.20
C GLY A 145 3.86 16.57 16.16
N LEU A 146 3.24 16.49 14.96
CA LEU A 146 1.79 16.29 14.82
C LEU A 146 1.33 14.91 15.29
N PHE A 147 2.22 13.93 15.29
CA PHE A 147 1.90 12.54 15.66
C PHE A 147 2.20 12.23 17.13
N SER A 148 2.59 13.22 17.92
CA SER A 148 2.79 13.04 19.36
C SER A 148 1.45 12.88 20.08
N THR A 149 1.40 12.05 21.12
CA THR A 149 0.20 11.85 21.93
C THR A 149 -0.32 13.18 22.51
N SER A 150 0.58 14.08 22.88
CA SER A 150 0.22 15.41 23.41
C SER A 150 -0.44 16.31 22.36
N ALA A 151 0.09 16.34 21.13
CA ALA A 151 -0.51 17.11 20.04
C ALA A 151 -1.88 16.56 19.65
N ILE A 152 -1.99 15.23 19.50
CA ILE A 152 -3.28 14.60 19.16
C ILE A 152 -4.33 14.90 20.23
N ARG A 153 -3.99 14.79 21.51
CA ARG A 153 -4.93 15.11 22.60
C ARG A 153 -5.33 16.58 22.63
N LYS A 154 -4.35 17.48 22.40
CA LYS A 154 -4.60 18.92 22.46
C LYS A 154 -5.40 19.41 21.25
N ASP A 155 -4.95 19.05 20.05
CA ASP A 155 -5.39 19.70 18.81
C ASP A 155 -6.30 18.77 17.97
N GLY A 156 -6.21 17.46 18.16
CA GLY A 156 -6.92 16.45 17.35
C GLY A 156 -8.18 15.88 18.02
N GLU A 157 -8.23 15.83 19.35
CA GLU A 157 -9.31 15.11 20.07
C GLU A 157 -10.69 15.68 19.73
N GLY A 158 -10.83 17.00 19.62
CA GLY A 158 -12.11 17.64 19.31
C GLY A 158 -12.64 17.23 17.93
N VAL A 159 -11.80 17.35 16.91
CA VAL A 159 -12.16 17.00 15.52
C VAL A 159 -12.45 15.51 15.38
N ILE A 160 -11.58 14.65 15.95
CA ILE A 160 -11.76 13.20 15.88
C ILE A 160 -13.04 12.77 16.58
N ARG A 161 -13.36 13.37 17.73
CA ARG A 161 -14.58 13.11 18.49
C ARG A 161 -15.83 13.51 17.69
N GLU A 162 -15.83 14.69 17.08
CA GLU A 162 -16.97 15.16 16.27
C GLU A 162 -17.24 14.21 15.08
N VAL A 163 -16.17 13.81 14.37
CA VAL A 163 -16.28 12.85 13.25
C VAL A 163 -16.76 11.48 13.75
N ALA A 164 -16.29 11.02 14.91
CA ALA A 164 -16.73 9.76 15.52
C ALA A 164 -18.21 9.79 15.92
N GLU A 165 -18.68 10.87 16.51
CA GLU A 165 -20.07 11.04 16.90
C GLU A 165 -20.99 11.02 15.66
N LYS A 166 -20.61 11.71 14.58
CA LYS A 166 -21.32 11.67 13.29
C LYS A 166 -21.39 10.25 12.71
N TRP A 167 -20.28 9.52 12.74
CA TRP A 167 -20.25 8.13 12.25
C TRP A 167 -21.14 7.20 13.08
N VAL A 168 -21.09 7.32 14.42
CA VAL A 168 -21.95 6.53 15.31
C VAL A 168 -23.43 6.86 15.08
N ALA A 169 -23.77 8.14 14.95
CA ALA A 169 -25.15 8.57 14.68
C ALA A 169 -25.67 8.00 13.36
N SER A 170 -24.89 8.14 12.27
CA SER A 170 -25.22 7.55 10.96
C SER A 170 -25.39 6.03 11.02
N THR A 171 -24.51 5.35 11.72
CA THR A 171 -24.59 3.89 11.87
C THR A 171 -25.85 3.45 12.62
N LYS A 172 -26.22 4.18 13.69
CA LYS A 172 -27.48 3.96 14.41
C LYS A 172 -28.70 4.17 13.53
N GLU A 173 -28.71 5.26 12.75
CA GLU A 173 -29.81 5.56 11.82
C GLU A 173 -29.99 4.46 10.76
N LYS A 174 -28.90 4.02 10.14
CA LYS A 174 -28.91 2.90 9.17
C LYS A 174 -29.44 1.61 9.80
N ARG A 175 -29.05 1.30 11.04
CA ARG A 175 -29.57 0.16 11.81
C ARG A 175 -31.07 0.28 12.01
N ASP A 176 -31.54 1.45 12.49
CA ASP A 176 -32.93 1.65 12.82
C ASP A 176 -33.81 1.66 11.56
N ALA A 177 -33.33 2.21 10.46
CA ALA A 177 -33.99 2.11 9.15
C ALA A 177 -34.13 0.67 8.67
N SER A 178 -33.08 -0.16 8.85
CA SER A 178 -33.11 -1.58 8.53
C SER A 178 -34.11 -2.36 9.39
N LEU A 179 -34.20 -2.02 10.68
CA LEU A 179 -35.17 -2.66 11.60
C LEU A 179 -36.62 -2.30 11.29
N ARG A 180 -36.89 -1.07 10.80
CA ARG A 180 -38.26 -0.60 10.41
C ARG A 180 -38.76 -1.30 9.14
N LYS A 181 -37.89 -1.70 8.22
CA LYS A 181 -38.27 -2.39 6.95
C LYS A 181 -38.81 -3.80 7.13
N GLY A 182 -38.90 -4.32 8.36
CA GLY A 182 -39.59 -5.55 8.72
C GLY A 182 -38.72 -6.79 8.86
N ARG A 183 -39.23 -7.79 9.61
CA ARG A 183 -38.54 -9.03 10.00
C ARG A 183 -38.47 -10.11 8.92
N GLY A 184 -38.78 -9.82 7.66
CA GLY A 184 -38.63 -10.79 6.56
C GLY A 184 -37.15 -10.98 6.21
N GLU A 185 -36.69 -12.24 6.03
CA GLU A 185 -35.31 -12.56 5.68
C GLU A 185 -34.76 -11.79 4.46
N LYS A 186 -35.64 -11.36 3.55
CA LYS A 186 -35.30 -10.56 2.36
C LYS A 186 -35.24 -9.03 2.59
N GLY A 187 -35.55 -8.54 3.79
CA GLY A 187 -35.67 -7.09 4.07
C GLY A 187 -34.60 -6.49 4.96
N ARG A 188 -33.66 -7.28 5.52
CA ARG A 188 -32.57 -6.75 6.34
C ARG A 188 -31.46 -6.24 5.44
N GLU A 189 -31.39 -4.93 5.26
CA GLU A 189 -30.19 -4.30 4.69
C GLU A 189 -29.03 -4.46 5.67
N SER A 190 -27.94 -5.10 5.21
CA SER A 190 -26.69 -5.12 5.97
C SER A 190 -26.03 -3.75 5.92
N VAL A 191 -25.46 -3.31 7.04
CA VAL A 191 -24.66 -2.08 7.07
C VAL A 191 -23.24 -2.43 6.61
N ASP A 192 -22.75 -1.77 5.58
CA ASP A 192 -21.35 -1.85 5.18
C ASP A 192 -20.47 -1.09 6.17
N LEU A 193 -20.00 -1.82 7.15
CA LEU A 193 -19.21 -1.26 8.24
C LEU A 193 -17.82 -0.80 7.78
N LEU A 194 -17.20 -1.50 6.80
CA LEU A 194 -15.90 -1.12 6.29
C LEU A 194 -15.93 0.22 5.56
N ARG A 195 -16.96 0.43 4.75
CA ARG A 195 -17.19 1.70 4.06
C ARG A 195 -17.32 2.86 5.04
N GLY A 196 -18.20 2.72 6.04
CA GLY A 196 -18.38 3.75 7.05
C GLY A 196 -17.14 4.01 7.90
N ALA A 197 -16.39 2.96 8.25
CA ALA A 197 -15.14 3.08 8.99
C ALA A 197 -14.02 3.75 8.17
N ARG A 198 -13.94 3.50 6.86
CA ARG A 198 -13.02 4.20 5.96
C ARG A 198 -13.40 5.68 5.80
N ALA A 199 -14.69 5.98 5.68
CA ALA A 199 -15.19 7.36 5.63
C ALA A 199 -14.84 8.13 6.90
N PHE A 200 -15.08 7.53 8.07
CA PHE A 200 -14.67 8.07 9.36
C PHE A 200 -13.15 8.31 9.42
N ALA A 201 -12.34 7.32 9.03
CA ALA A 201 -10.89 7.40 9.10
C ALA A 201 -10.34 8.51 8.19
N LEU A 202 -10.87 8.65 6.98
CA LEU A 202 -10.48 9.70 6.03
C LEU A 202 -10.80 11.09 6.58
N ASP A 203 -12.02 11.29 7.08
CA ASP A 203 -12.43 12.59 7.62
C ASP A 203 -11.69 12.95 8.91
N ALA A 204 -11.41 11.97 9.78
CA ALA A 204 -10.64 12.19 10.99
C ALA A 204 -9.17 12.58 10.68
N VAL A 205 -8.52 11.89 9.73
CA VAL A 205 -7.14 12.19 9.32
C VAL A 205 -7.04 13.54 8.65
N THR A 206 -7.93 13.84 7.70
CA THR A 206 -7.90 15.11 6.96
C THR A 206 -8.29 16.29 7.86
N GLY A 207 -9.28 16.13 8.70
CA GLY A 207 -9.70 17.14 9.67
C GLY A 207 -8.59 17.50 10.66
N TYR A 208 -7.90 16.50 11.21
CA TYR A 208 -6.82 16.75 12.15
C TYR A 208 -5.53 17.24 11.47
N LEU A 209 -5.03 16.52 10.48
CA LEU A 209 -3.71 16.82 9.92
C LEU A 209 -3.72 18.00 8.94
N PHE A 210 -4.81 18.18 8.19
CA PHE A 210 -4.89 19.20 7.16
C PHE A 210 -5.75 20.40 7.58
N GLY A 211 -6.41 20.34 8.73
CA GLY A 211 -7.33 21.38 9.19
C GLY A 211 -8.63 21.46 8.38
N THR A 212 -8.88 20.50 7.48
CA THR A 212 -10.04 20.50 6.57
C THR A 212 -10.54 19.08 6.38
N VAL A 213 -11.80 18.84 6.72
CA VAL A 213 -12.45 17.54 6.53
C VAL A 213 -12.71 17.28 5.05
N TYR A 214 -12.42 16.07 4.57
CA TYR A 214 -12.65 15.67 3.18
C TYR A 214 -14.13 15.60 2.84
N GLY A 215 -14.97 15.10 3.76
CA GLY A 215 -16.41 14.95 3.58
C GLY A 215 -16.87 13.55 3.20
N ALA A 216 -16.03 12.54 3.38
CA ALA A 216 -16.35 11.15 3.05
C ALA A 216 -17.53 10.60 3.87
N LEU A 217 -17.66 11.03 5.13
CA LEU A 217 -18.77 10.62 5.99
C LEU A 217 -20.10 11.19 5.50
N GLN A 218 -20.10 12.41 4.99
CA GLN A 218 -21.28 13.01 4.38
C GLN A 218 -21.69 12.25 3.11
N GLU A 219 -20.73 11.85 2.28
CA GLU A 219 -21.00 11.00 1.10
C GLU A 219 -21.60 9.64 1.49
N ASP A 220 -21.15 9.05 2.61
CA ASP A 220 -21.69 7.79 3.12
C ASP A 220 -23.11 7.94 3.68
N ILE A 221 -23.43 9.08 4.33
CA ILE A 221 -24.76 9.42 4.81
C ILE A 221 -25.72 9.65 3.63
N GLU A 222 -25.31 10.39 2.62
CA GLU A 222 -26.09 10.66 1.41
C GLU A 222 -26.27 9.42 0.51
N LYS A 223 -25.74 8.27 0.92
CA LYS A 223 -25.82 6.98 0.20
C LYS A 223 -25.32 7.05 -1.24
N LYS A 224 -24.30 7.87 -1.50
CA LYS A 224 -23.60 7.80 -2.78
C LYS A 224 -23.12 6.36 -3.01
N ASP A 225 -23.23 5.86 -4.22
CA ASP A 225 -22.87 4.46 -4.55
C ASP A 225 -21.49 4.07 -4.09
N LYS A 226 -20.53 4.99 -4.21
CA LYS A 226 -19.14 4.82 -3.75
C LYS A 226 -18.61 6.11 -3.15
N LEU A 227 -17.70 6.01 -2.19
CA LEU A 227 -16.91 7.14 -1.70
C LEU A 227 -16.06 7.68 -2.83
N SER A 228 -15.98 9.00 -2.98
CA SER A 228 -15.23 9.66 -4.05
C SER A 228 -13.73 9.31 -4.02
N ALA A 229 -13.15 9.17 -2.82
CA ALA A 229 -11.78 8.71 -2.63
C ALA A 229 -11.64 7.17 -2.58
N GLY A 230 -12.72 6.39 -2.67
CA GLY A 230 -12.70 4.95 -2.42
C GLY A 230 -11.81 4.19 -3.39
N LEU A 231 -11.92 4.46 -4.69
CA LEU A 231 -11.11 3.79 -5.71
C LEU A 231 -9.65 4.23 -5.70
N PHE A 232 -9.35 5.45 -5.25
CA PHE A 232 -7.99 5.89 -4.96
C PHE A 232 -7.36 4.99 -3.88
N VAL A 233 -8.06 4.77 -2.77
CA VAL A 233 -7.58 3.88 -1.69
C VAL A 233 -7.44 2.44 -2.18
N ASP A 234 -8.42 1.91 -2.91
CA ASP A 234 -8.39 0.54 -3.42
C ASP A 234 -7.25 0.29 -4.41
N SER A 235 -6.86 1.29 -5.22
CA SER A 235 -5.72 1.16 -6.13
C SER A 235 -4.39 0.99 -5.38
N PHE A 236 -4.18 1.69 -4.27
CA PHE A 236 -3.00 1.48 -3.43
C PHE A 236 -2.99 0.12 -2.72
N VAL A 237 -4.16 -0.36 -2.26
CA VAL A 237 -4.28 -1.71 -1.70
C VAL A 237 -3.91 -2.77 -2.75
N ALA A 238 -4.31 -2.57 -4.00
CA ALA A 238 -3.95 -3.46 -5.10
C ALA A 238 -2.44 -3.51 -5.38
N VAL A 239 -1.73 -2.39 -5.22
CA VAL A 239 -0.25 -2.31 -5.32
C VAL A 239 0.43 -3.31 -4.37
N GLY A 240 -0.13 -3.54 -3.18
CA GLY A 240 0.41 -4.48 -2.21
C GLY A 240 0.62 -5.88 -2.75
N ARG A 241 -0.20 -6.34 -3.71
CA ARG A 241 -0.04 -7.64 -4.37
C ARG A 241 1.20 -7.74 -5.25
N PHE A 242 1.72 -6.59 -5.69
CA PHE A 242 2.87 -6.49 -6.59
C PHE A 242 4.07 -5.82 -5.90
N PHE A 243 4.03 -5.72 -4.58
CA PHE A 243 4.99 -4.95 -3.78
C PHE A 243 6.44 -5.29 -4.11
N TYR A 244 6.78 -6.58 -4.20
CA TYR A 244 8.17 -7.02 -4.40
C TYR A 244 8.66 -6.95 -5.85
N LEU A 245 7.79 -6.63 -6.81
CA LEU A 245 8.22 -6.54 -8.20
C LEU A 245 9.26 -5.43 -8.40
N PRO A 246 10.26 -5.65 -9.28
CA PRO A 246 11.12 -4.58 -9.73
C PRO A 246 10.31 -3.42 -10.33
N LYS A 247 10.75 -2.17 -10.12
CA LYS A 247 9.99 -0.97 -10.55
C LYS A 247 9.58 -1.03 -12.02
N TRP A 248 10.47 -1.49 -12.91
CA TRP A 248 10.15 -1.60 -14.35
C TRP A 248 8.99 -2.56 -14.63
N ALA A 249 8.97 -3.72 -13.95
CA ALA A 249 7.88 -4.69 -14.11
C ALA A 249 6.57 -4.19 -13.48
N PHE A 250 6.67 -3.54 -12.33
CA PHE A 250 5.53 -2.88 -11.69
C PHE A 250 4.90 -1.82 -12.61
N THR A 251 5.71 -0.89 -13.14
CA THR A 251 5.23 0.17 -14.06
C THR A 251 4.62 -0.39 -15.34
N LEU A 252 5.21 -1.47 -15.87
CA LEU A 252 4.64 -2.16 -17.05
C LEU A 252 3.25 -2.73 -16.75
N LEU A 253 3.10 -3.43 -15.60
CA LEU A 253 1.80 -3.99 -15.18
C LEU A 253 0.78 -2.89 -14.89
N GLU A 254 1.19 -1.81 -14.26
CA GLU A 254 0.35 -0.64 -13.99
C GLU A 254 -0.19 -0.04 -15.30
N SER A 255 0.70 0.19 -16.28
CA SER A 255 0.31 0.73 -17.60
C SER A 255 -0.62 -0.22 -18.37
N LEU A 256 -0.38 -1.53 -18.31
CA LEU A 256 -1.26 -2.53 -18.92
C LEU A 256 -2.62 -2.58 -18.22
N SER A 257 -2.64 -2.61 -16.90
CA SER A 257 -3.89 -2.66 -16.12
C SER A 257 -4.76 -1.41 -16.35
N ALA A 258 -4.15 -0.24 -16.45
CA ALA A 258 -4.83 1.01 -16.74
C ALA A 258 -5.55 0.99 -18.11
N ASN A 259 -5.01 0.27 -19.10
CA ASN A 259 -5.60 0.16 -20.43
C ASN A 259 -6.78 -0.85 -20.51
N PHE A 260 -6.83 -1.83 -19.60
CA PHE A 260 -7.84 -2.88 -19.59
C PHE A 260 -8.90 -2.73 -18.48
N ALA A 261 -8.81 -1.72 -17.63
CA ALA A 261 -9.73 -1.57 -16.50
C ALA A 261 -11.12 -1.12 -16.98
N GLU A 262 -12.14 -1.96 -16.80
CA GLU A 262 -13.55 -1.61 -17.00
C GLU A 262 -13.98 -0.36 -16.20
N ASN A 263 -13.25 -0.06 -15.12
CA ASN A 263 -13.50 1.08 -14.23
C ASN A 263 -12.52 2.25 -14.43
N LYS A 264 -11.79 2.31 -15.54
CA LYS A 264 -10.77 3.34 -15.78
C LYS A 264 -11.26 4.76 -15.47
N VAL A 265 -12.37 5.17 -16.09
CA VAL A 265 -12.96 6.51 -15.89
C VAL A 265 -13.31 6.77 -14.42
N ARG A 266 -13.77 5.75 -13.69
CA ARG A 266 -14.12 5.89 -12.28
C ARG A 266 -12.90 6.02 -11.37
N VAL A 267 -11.82 5.30 -11.68
CA VAL A 267 -10.54 5.41 -10.97
C VAL A 267 -9.93 6.79 -11.22
N GLU A 268 -9.88 7.22 -12.47
CA GLU A 268 -9.40 8.55 -12.85
C GLU A 268 -10.19 9.64 -12.12
N LYS A 269 -11.52 9.55 -12.09
CA LYS A 269 -12.37 10.51 -11.35
C LYS A 269 -12.09 10.50 -9.84
N SER A 270 -11.83 9.34 -9.25
CA SER A 270 -11.47 9.24 -7.83
C SER A 270 -10.10 9.87 -7.56
N MET A 271 -9.13 9.67 -8.46
CA MET A 271 -7.83 10.32 -8.39
C MET A 271 -7.96 11.85 -8.51
N GLU A 272 -8.77 12.35 -9.46
CA GLU A 272 -9.04 13.77 -9.66
C GLU A 272 -9.65 14.40 -8.40
N ASN A 273 -10.66 13.78 -7.78
CA ASN A 273 -11.30 14.30 -6.57
C ASN A 273 -10.29 14.48 -5.42
N VAL A 274 -9.39 13.49 -5.24
CA VAL A 274 -8.33 13.57 -4.24
C VAL A 274 -7.31 14.64 -4.61
N ASP A 275 -6.96 14.76 -5.90
CA ASP A 275 -6.01 15.77 -6.38
C ASP A 275 -6.56 17.20 -6.22
N GLU A 276 -7.83 17.42 -6.56
CA GLU A 276 -8.53 18.70 -6.34
C GLU A 276 -8.53 19.08 -4.85
N PHE A 277 -8.88 18.14 -3.96
CA PHE A 277 -8.87 18.37 -2.52
C PHE A 277 -7.47 18.76 -2.02
N VAL A 278 -6.46 17.94 -2.37
CA VAL A 278 -5.08 18.17 -1.94
C VAL A 278 -4.50 19.45 -2.53
N THR A 279 -4.83 19.75 -3.78
CA THR A 279 -4.41 20.99 -4.43
C THR A 279 -4.96 22.20 -3.69
N ARG A 280 -6.26 22.20 -3.38
CA ARG A 280 -6.91 23.27 -2.65
C ARG A 280 -6.24 23.56 -1.31
N ILE A 281 -6.02 22.53 -0.47
CA ILE A 281 -5.44 22.71 0.86
C ILE A 281 -3.97 23.15 0.81
N VAL A 282 -3.20 22.75 -0.20
CA VAL A 282 -1.79 23.14 -0.34
C VAL A 282 -1.64 24.56 -0.91
N GLU A 283 -2.53 24.96 -1.84
CA GLU A 283 -2.47 26.31 -2.43
C GLU A 283 -2.99 27.39 -1.47
N GLN A 284 -3.82 27.03 -0.50
CA GLN A 284 -4.39 27.95 0.49
C GLN A 284 -3.44 28.24 1.66
N VAL A 285 -2.32 27.50 1.80
CA VAL A 285 -1.38 27.71 2.91
C VAL A 285 -0.73 29.09 2.82
N ASP A 286 -0.82 29.85 3.90
CA ASP A 286 0.07 30.99 4.15
C ASP A 286 1.31 30.49 4.91
N VAL A 287 2.45 30.49 4.22
CA VAL A 287 3.71 30.00 4.79
C VAL A 287 4.22 30.88 5.93
N ASP A 288 3.84 32.14 5.92
CA ASP A 288 4.26 33.15 6.91
C ASP A 288 3.36 33.13 8.16
N ASP A 289 2.17 32.54 8.09
CA ASP A 289 1.33 32.31 9.25
C ASP A 289 1.87 31.17 10.12
N LEU A 290 2.58 31.54 11.20
CA LEU A 290 3.18 30.59 12.14
C LEU A 290 2.14 29.87 13.03
N GLU A 291 0.92 30.39 13.12
CA GLU A 291 -0.16 29.76 13.88
C GLU A 291 -0.81 28.59 13.10
N GLU A 292 -0.75 28.62 11.77
CA GLU A 292 -1.20 27.51 10.96
C GLU A 292 -0.32 26.26 11.18
N ASN A 293 -0.82 25.31 11.95
CA ASN A 293 -0.08 24.12 12.38
C ASN A 293 -0.49 22.85 11.64
N THR A 294 -0.77 22.96 10.34
CA THR A 294 -1.18 21.85 9.50
C THR A 294 0.02 21.08 8.91
N TYR A 295 -0.23 19.84 8.46
CA TYR A 295 0.80 19.01 7.83
C TYR A 295 1.42 19.69 6.60
N GLN A 296 0.57 20.22 5.70
CA GLN A 296 1.02 20.90 4.48
C GLN A 296 1.78 22.19 4.79
N ALA A 297 1.36 22.97 5.77
CA ALA A 297 2.07 24.19 6.18
C ALA A 297 3.46 23.87 6.73
N ARG A 298 3.60 22.83 7.55
CA ARG A 298 4.91 22.38 8.07
C ARG A 298 5.84 21.89 6.96
N MET A 299 5.31 21.16 5.97
CA MET A 299 6.09 20.71 4.80
C MET A 299 6.61 21.89 4.00
N LEU A 300 5.76 22.87 3.68
CA LEU A 300 6.13 24.04 2.90
C LEU A 300 7.16 24.91 3.66
N ARG A 301 7.01 25.11 4.99
CA ARG A 301 8.01 25.79 5.81
C ARG A 301 9.35 25.06 5.85
N ALA A 302 9.35 23.73 5.75
CA ALA A 302 10.57 22.94 5.59
C ALA A 302 11.16 23.01 4.16
N LYS A 303 10.65 23.92 3.31
CA LYS A 303 11.07 24.12 1.91
C LYS A 303 10.84 22.89 1.00
N ILE A 304 9.90 22.04 1.36
CA ILE A 304 9.40 20.99 0.48
C ILE A 304 8.52 21.65 -0.58
N SER A 305 8.70 21.30 -1.85
CA SER A 305 7.95 21.91 -2.94
C SER A 305 6.45 21.63 -2.84
N LYS A 306 5.60 22.52 -3.37
CA LYS A 306 4.14 22.33 -3.40
C LYS A 306 3.75 20.99 -4.08
N LYS A 307 4.41 20.64 -5.19
CA LYS A 307 4.16 19.36 -5.89
C LYS A 307 4.43 18.16 -5.00
N GLU A 308 5.57 18.16 -4.32
CA GLU A 308 5.94 17.10 -3.41
C GLU A 308 5.03 17.07 -2.17
N THR A 309 4.68 18.24 -1.60
CA THR A 309 3.74 18.34 -0.47
C THR A 309 2.38 17.73 -0.82
N LYS A 310 1.85 17.97 -2.05
CA LYS A 310 0.63 17.31 -2.54
C LYS A 310 0.75 15.78 -2.52
N ALA A 311 1.86 15.23 -3.01
CA ALA A 311 2.12 13.79 -2.98
C ALA A 311 2.17 13.23 -1.55
N GLN A 312 2.81 13.97 -0.61
CA GLN A 312 2.84 13.57 0.80
C GLN A 312 1.44 13.60 1.45
N CYS A 313 0.59 14.57 1.10
CA CYS A 313 -0.80 14.60 1.58
C CYS A 313 -1.63 13.43 1.04
N LYS A 314 -1.48 13.07 -0.23
CA LYS A 314 -2.12 11.88 -0.82
C LYS A 314 -1.68 10.59 -0.12
N ASP A 315 -0.38 10.44 0.19
CA ASP A 315 0.15 9.29 0.94
C ASP A 315 -0.52 9.14 2.30
N LEU A 316 -0.68 10.25 3.04
CA LEU A 316 -1.36 10.24 4.34
C LEU A 316 -2.86 9.91 4.24
N MET A 317 -3.55 10.45 3.24
CA MET A 317 -4.97 10.11 3.01
C MET A 317 -5.14 8.61 2.80
N PHE A 318 -4.29 8.00 1.97
CA PHE A 318 -4.29 6.55 1.78
C PHE A 318 -3.95 5.80 3.07
N ALA A 319 -2.78 6.09 3.66
CA ALA A 319 -2.24 5.35 4.80
C ALA A 319 -3.18 5.41 6.03
N GLY A 320 -3.77 6.57 6.30
CA GLY A 320 -4.68 6.76 7.44
C GLY A 320 -6.05 6.14 7.21
N THR A 321 -6.54 6.10 5.98
CA THR A 321 -7.89 5.63 5.66
C THR A 321 -8.01 4.11 5.72
N ASP A 322 -7.20 3.39 4.96
CA ASP A 322 -7.36 1.94 4.83
C ASP A 322 -6.99 1.19 6.10
N SER A 323 -5.82 1.50 6.68
CA SER A 323 -5.35 0.82 7.88
C SER A 323 -6.30 1.00 9.06
N THR A 324 -6.75 2.23 9.31
CA THR A 324 -7.67 2.55 10.42
C THR A 324 -9.06 1.99 10.15
N GLY A 325 -9.60 2.20 8.96
CA GLY A 325 -10.93 1.71 8.57
C GLY A 325 -11.03 0.19 8.65
N MET A 326 -10.04 -0.54 8.12
CA MET A 326 -10.00 -2.00 8.16
C MET A 326 -9.90 -2.54 9.59
N ASN A 327 -9.01 -1.97 10.42
CA ASN A 327 -8.87 -2.39 11.81
C ASN A 327 -10.17 -2.15 12.59
N LEU A 328 -10.77 -0.97 12.44
CA LEU A 328 -12.00 -0.61 13.14
C LEU A 328 -13.17 -1.52 12.72
N ALA A 329 -13.36 -1.74 11.43
CA ALA A 329 -14.37 -2.66 10.93
C ALA A 329 -14.15 -4.11 11.43
N THR A 330 -12.89 -4.57 11.45
CA THR A 330 -12.52 -5.90 11.94
C THR A 330 -12.78 -6.04 13.43
N ILE A 331 -12.44 -5.05 14.25
CA ILE A 331 -12.71 -5.03 15.70
C ILE A 331 -14.22 -5.13 15.92
N CYS A 332 -15.00 -4.28 15.28
CA CYS A 332 -16.46 -4.29 15.42
C CYS A 332 -17.07 -5.63 15.01
N TRP A 333 -16.61 -6.20 13.87
CA TRP A 333 -17.05 -7.51 13.42
C TRP A 333 -16.70 -8.62 14.42
N TYR A 334 -15.46 -8.61 14.93
CA TYR A 334 -15.00 -9.61 15.88
C TYR A 334 -15.77 -9.54 17.19
N LEU A 335 -16.02 -8.34 17.72
CA LEU A 335 -16.82 -8.14 18.93
C LEU A 335 -18.27 -8.59 18.72
N SER A 336 -18.84 -8.35 17.55
CA SER A 336 -20.20 -8.82 17.23
C SER A 336 -20.33 -10.35 17.21
N LYS A 337 -19.24 -11.06 16.93
CA LYS A 337 -19.17 -12.53 16.94
C LYS A 337 -18.82 -13.13 18.28
N ASN A 338 -18.32 -12.34 19.21
CA ASN A 338 -17.87 -12.77 20.54
C ASN A 338 -18.49 -11.87 21.63
N PRO A 339 -19.80 -12.04 21.93
CA PRO A 339 -20.52 -11.18 22.87
C PRO A 339 -19.88 -11.13 24.28
N GLU A 340 -19.28 -12.25 24.71
CA GLU A 340 -18.57 -12.32 26.00
C GLU A 340 -17.36 -11.39 26.05
N LYS A 341 -16.67 -11.17 24.93
CA LYS A 341 -15.56 -10.22 24.84
C LYS A 341 -16.05 -8.77 24.85
N TYR A 342 -17.19 -8.53 24.18
CA TYR A 342 -17.82 -7.22 24.21
C TYR A 342 -18.20 -6.81 25.64
N VAL A 343 -18.87 -7.70 26.39
CA VAL A 343 -19.25 -7.43 27.79
C VAL A 343 -18.04 -7.21 28.71
N ALA A 344 -16.91 -7.88 28.46
CA ALA A 344 -15.68 -7.72 29.25
C ALA A 344 -14.96 -6.37 29.02
N LEU A 345 -15.37 -5.58 28.03
CA LEU A 345 -14.81 -4.24 27.75
C LEU A 345 -15.54 -3.12 28.52
N PHE A 346 -16.70 -3.41 29.06
CA PHE A 346 -17.55 -2.49 29.84
C PHE A 346 -17.81 -3.01 31.24
#